data_b9beffcf70405f9e1c3a3601b9e81107
#
_entry.id   b9beffcf70405f9e1c3a3601b9e81107
#
_cell.length_a   1.000
_cell.length_b   1.000
_cell.length_c   1.000
_cell.angle_alpha   90.00
_cell.angle_beta   90.00
_cell.angle_gamma   90.00
#
_symmetry.space_group_name_H-M   'P 1'
#
loop_
_entity.id
_entity.type
_entity.pdbx_description
1 polymer ?
#
loop_
_entity_poly.entity_id
_entity_poly.type
_entity_poly.pdbx_seq_one_letter_code
_entity_poly.pdbx_strand_id
1 'polypeptide(L)'
;MADVVAVEGLTKWFDAVAAVDGIDFAVKRGETVALLGGNGAGKTTTISMLLGLLKPTAGSIHLFGLDLARHRHRLLARMNFSSPYVELPHRLTPRQNLMVFARLYGLADAKERNATLARELELEPLMDRKVGSLSAGQKTRVALAKALINRPDLLLLDEPTASLDPDTADWVRHYLERYQQQ
;
A
#
# COMPACT_ATOMS: atom_id res chain seq x y z
N MET A 1 7.02 -19.45 11.96
CA MET A 1 7.29 -18.43 10.91
C MET A 1 7.40 -17.10 11.62
N ALA A 2 8.34 -16.25 11.26
CA ALA A 2 8.49 -14.94 11.91
C ALA A 2 7.39 -13.98 11.42
N ASP A 3 6.88 -13.16 12.34
CA ASP A 3 5.88 -12.15 12.03
C ASP A 3 6.48 -11.06 11.13
N VAL A 4 5.74 -10.67 10.09
CA VAL A 4 6.07 -9.54 9.22
C VAL A 4 5.65 -8.23 9.88
N VAL A 5 4.50 -8.26 10.56
CA VAL A 5 3.99 -7.17 11.39
C VAL A 5 3.71 -7.72 12.77
N ALA A 6 4.18 -7.07 13.82
CA ALA A 6 3.78 -7.30 15.20
C ALA A 6 3.46 -5.96 15.85
N VAL A 7 2.28 -5.85 16.41
CA VAL A 7 1.76 -4.64 17.05
C VAL A 7 1.33 -5.00 18.46
N GLU A 8 1.83 -4.25 19.44
CA GLU A 8 1.57 -4.49 20.87
C GLU A 8 1.11 -3.21 21.57
N GLY A 9 -0.07 -3.25 22.17
CA GLY A 9 -0.67 -2.17 22.93
C GLY A 9 -0.80 -0.86 22.17
N LEU A 10 -0.96 -0.93 20.84
CA LEU A 10 -0.92 0.24 19.97
C LEU A 10 -2.06 1.20 20.29
N THR A 11 -1.68 2.41 20.69
CA THR A 11 -2.62 3.42 21.14
C THR A 11 -2.33 4.76 20.47
N LYS A 12 -3.40 5.45 20.05
CA LYS A 12 -3.32 6.81 19.54
C LYS A 12 -4.44 7.66 20.07
N TRP A 13 -4.06 8.69 20.82
CA TRP A 13 -4.94 9.75 21.28
C TRP A 13 -4.72 11.02 20.45
N PHE A 14 -5.81 11.69 20.11
CA PHE A 14 -5.82 13.05 19.63
C PHE A 14 -6.59 13.87 20.68
N ASP A 15 -5.88 14.68 21.41
CA ASP A 15 -6.40 15.40 22.59
C ASP A 15 -7.14 14.44 23.55
N ALA A 16 -8.44 14.56 23.69
CA ALA A 16 -9.27 13.72 24.57
C ALA A 16 -9.89 12.51 23.87
N VAL A 17 -9.62 12.31 22.57
CA VAL A 17 -10.26 11.24 21.77
C VAL A 17 -9.26 10.12 21.50
N ALA A 18 -9.60 8.90 21.93
CA ALA A 18 -8.88 7.69 21.56
C ALA A 18 -9.28 7.27 20.14
N ALA A 19 -8.40 7.51 19.18
CA ALA A 19 -8.60 7.04 17.79
C ALA A 19 -8.21 5.57 17.62
N VAL A 20 -7.25 5.09 18.42
CA VAL A 20 -6.86 3.68 18.53
C VAL A 20 -6.55 3.44 20.01
N ASP A 21 -7.10 2.38 20.60
CA ASP A 21 -7.01 2.12 22.02
C ASP A 21 -6.53 0.70 22.32
N GLY A 22 -5.22 0.56 22.52
CA GLY A 22 -4.57 -0.65 23.03
C GLY A 22 -4.74 -1.89 22.15
N ILE A 23 -4.62 -1.76 20.82
CA ILE A 23 -4.80 -2.91 19.94
C ILE A 23 -3.52 -3.74 19.80
N ASP A 24 -3.69 -5.06 19.74
CA ASP A 24 -2.65 -6.06 19.52
C ASP A 24 -3.00 -6.89 18.31
N PHE A 25 -2.05 -7.08 17.39
CA PHE A 25 -2.20 -8.02 16.27
C PHE A 25 -0.85 -8.36 15.65
N ALA A 26 -0.81 -9.49 14.95
CA ALA A 26 0.35 -9.90 14.16
C ALA A 26 -0.08 -10.36 12.78
N VAL A 27 0.82 -10.18 11.80
CA VAL A 27 0.67 -10.66 10.42
C VAL A 27 1.90 -11.47 10.07
N LYS A 28 1.70 -12.71 9.64
CA LYS A 28 2.79 -13.60 9.21
C LYS A 28 3.09 -13.41 7.73
N ARG A 29 4.24 -13.91 7.31
CA ARG A 29 4.58 -13.92 5.88
C ARG A 29 3.56 -14.77 5.10
N GLY A 30 3.10 -14.22 3.97
CA GLY A 30 2.11 -14.87 3.11
C GLY A 30 0.68 -14.80 3.65
N GLU A 31 0.38 -13.99 4.67
CA GLU A 31 -0.97 -13.74 5.15
C GLU A 31 -1.55 -12.45 4.55
N THR A 32 -2.86 -12.47 4.32
CA THR A 32 -3.66 -11.27 4.07
C THR A 32 -4.55 -11.03 5.28
N VAL A 33 -4.43 -9.86 5.89
CA VAL A 33 -5.22 -9.45 7.05
C VAL A 33 -6.02 -8.21 6.70
N ALA A 34 -7.31 -8.21 7.05
CA ALA A 34 -8.20 -7.08 6.86
C ALA A 34 -8.47 -6.36 8.19
N LEU A 35 -8.28 -5.04 8.18
CA LEU A 35 -8.74 -4.17 9.28
C LEU A 35 -10.21 -3.80 9.01
N LEU A 36 -11.12 -4.37 9.80
CA LEU A 36 -12.55 -4.12 9.68
C LEU A 36 -13.01 -3.10 10.72
N GLY A 37 -14.03 -2.34 10.38
CA GLY A 37 -14.64 -1.36 11.27
C GLY A 37 -15.35 -0.24 10.50
N GLY A 38 -16.29 0.42 11.15
CA GLY A 38 -17.01 1.57 10.57
C GLY A 38 -16.13 2.78 10.32
N ASN A 39 -16.72 3.84 9.78
CA ASN A 39 -16.02 5.13 9.64
C ASN A 39 -15.65 5.68 11.03
N GLY A 40 -14.43 6.17 11.16
CA GLY A 40 -13.91 6.63 12.46
C GLY A 40 -13.35 5.53 13.38
N ALA A 41 -13.40 4.25 13.01
CA ALA A 41 -12.89 3.14 13.83
C ALA A 41 -11.35 3.05 13.92
N GLY A 42 -10.61 4.06 13.48
CA GLY A 42 -9.15 4.10 13.60
C GLY A 42 -8.36 3.37 12.52
N LYS A 43 -9.01 2.82 11.47
CA LYS A 43 -8.32 2.09 10.40
C LYS A 43 -7.20 2.90 9.73
N THR A 44 -7.51 4.06 9.20
CA THR A 44 -6.55 4.97 8.55
C THR A 44 -5.48 5.46 9.54
N THR A 45 -5.84 5.67 10.80
CA THR A 45 -4.90 6.01 11.88
C THR A 45 -3.91 4.88 12.11
N THR A 46 -4.38 3.63 12.18
CA THR A 46 -3.54 2.44 12.33
C THR A 46 -2.60 2.29 11.14
N ILE A 47 -3.11 2.39 9.91
CA ILE A 47 -2.28 2.34 8.68
C ILE A 47 -1.23 3.46 8.70
N SER A 48 -1.60 4.68 9.11
CA SER A 48 -0.66 5.80 9.20
C SER A 48 0.45 5.57 10.21
N MET A 49 0.16 4.88 11.32
CA MET A 49 1.16 4.49 12.31
C MET A 49 2.07 3.39 11.77
N LEU A 50 1.54 2.38 11.06
CA LEU A 50 2.32 1.33 10.39
C LEU A 50 3.26 1.91 9.31
N LEU A 51 2.84 2.96 8.61
CA LEU A 51 3.66 3.69 7.64
C LEU A 51 4.70 4.62 8.31
N GLY A 52 4.69 4.72 9.63
CA GLY A 52 5.55 5.66 10.36
C GLY A 52 5.26 7.14 10.04
N LEU A 53 4.09 7.45 9.47
CA LEU A 53 3.63 8.82 9.21
C LEU A 53 3.07 9.47 10.48
N LEU A 54 2.56 8.66 11.39
CA LEU A 54 2.00 9.07 12.66
C LEU A 54 2.69 8.31 13.80
N LYS A 55 3.15 9.05 14.81
CA LYS A 55 3.76 8.44 16.00
C LYS A 55 2.65 7.95 16.94
N PRO A 56 2.70 6.69 17.42
CA PRO A 56 1.84 6.20 18.49
C PRO A 56 1.96 7.04 19.75
N THR A 57 0.88 7.11 20.53
CA THR A 57 0.90 7.67 21.90
C THR A 57 1.49 6.65 22.88
N ALA A 58 1.15 5.37 22.69
CA ALA A 58 1.70 4.24 23.46
C ALA A 58 1.75 2.98 22.58
N GLY A 59 2.41 1.93 23.07
CA GLY A 59 2.59 0.67 22.37
C GLY A 59 3.78 0.67 21.41
N SER A 60 3.96 -0.44 20.72
CA SER A 60 5.08 -0.65 19.80
C SER A 60 4.63 -1.27 18.47
N ILE A 61 5.41 -1.01 17.41
CA ILE A 61 5.25 -1.59 16.10
C ILE A 61 6.60 -2.19 15.67
N HIS A 62 6.61 -3.47 15.40
CA HIS A 62 7.74 -4.17 14.82
C HIS A 62 7.38 -4.63 13.41
N LEU A 63 8.23 -4.30 12.45
CA LEU A 63 8.11 -4.77 11.07
C LEU A 63 9.34 -5.60 10.72
N PHE A 64 9.13 -6.82 10.21
CA PHE A 64 10.20 -7.74 9.88
C PHE A 64 11.18 -7.99 11.05
N GLY A 65 10.65 -8.00 12.29
CA GLY A 65 11.43 -8.18 13.52
C GLY A 65 12.20 -6.95 14.00
N LEU A 66 12.06 -5.78 13.35
CA LEU A 66 12.74 -4.53 13.72
C LEU A 66 11.73 -3.49 14.20
N ASP A 67 12.09 -2.76 15.25
CA ASP A 67 11.31 -1.62 15.77
C ASP A 67 11.19 -0.51 14.71
N LEU A 68 9.94 -0.13 14.38
CA LEU A 68 9.66 0.86 13.34
C LEU A 68 10.22 2.24 13.69
N ALA A 69 10.15 2.66 14.94
CA ALA A 69 10.61 3.99 15.36
C ALA A 69 12.12 4.14 15.19
N ARG A 70 12.87 3.06 15.43
CA ARG A 70 14.34 3.05 15.34
C ARG A 70 14.88 2.81 13.93
N HIS A 71 14.15 2.04 13.12
CA HIS A 71 14.63 1.55 11.82
C HIS A 71 13.78 2.02 10.62
N ARG A 72 13.04 3.13 10.78
CA ARG A 72 12.03 3.62 9.85
C ARG A 72 12.49 3.61 8.39
N HIS A 73 13.62 4.22 8.07
CA HIS A 73 14.09 4.33 6.66
C HIS A 73 14.36 2.97 6.02
N ARG A 74 14.95 2.04 6.77
CA ARG A 74 15.23 0.68 6.30
C ARG A 74 13.93 -0.11 6.06
N LEU A 75 12.95 0.08 6.91
CA LEU A 75 11.67 -0.64 6.85
C LEU A 75 10.78 -0.11 5.73
N LEU A 76 10.68 1.21 5.57
CA LEU A 76 9.85 1.83 4.53
C LEU A 76 10.31 1.47 3.11
N ALA A 77 11.59 1.18 2.87
CA ALA A 77 12.07 0.72 1.58
C ALA A 77 11.49 -0.66 1.16
N ARG A 78 11.05 -1.46 2.15
CA ARG A 78 10.50 -2.81 1.96
C ARG A 78 8.98 -2.86 1.93
N MET A 79 8.32 -1.73 2.04
CA MET A 79 6.87 -1.66 2.07
C MET A 79 6.35 -0.63 1.08
N ASN A 80 5.09 -0.74 0.75
CA ASN A 80 4.40 0.26 -0.06
C ASN A 80 2.94 0.37 0.38
N PHE A 81 2.29 1.43 -0.11
CA PHE A 81 0.93 1.77 0.27
C PHE A 81 0.14 2.26 -0.94
N SER A 82 -1.13 1.89 -0.99
CA SER A 82 -2.10 2.46 -1.92
C SER A 82 -3.40 2.81 -1.20
N SER A 83 -3.96 3.95 -1.56
CA SER A 83 -5.26 4.43 -1.10
C SER A 83 -5.94 5.15 -2.25
N PRO A 84 -7.28 5.12 -2.36
CA PRO A 84 -8.02 5.86 -3.38
C PRO A 84 -7.83 7.39 -3.27
N TYR A 85 -7.40 7.87 -2.12
CA TYR A 85 -7.14 9.29 -1.86
C TYR A 85 -5.75 9.76 -2.30
N VAL A 86 -4.84 8.85 -2.67
CA VAL A 86 -3.51 9.19 -3.15
C VAL A 86 -3.51 9.22 -4.67
N GLU A 87 -3.82 10.39 -5.21
CA GLU A 87 -3.88 10.59 -6.66
C GLU A 87 -2.49 10.62 -7.30
N LEU A 88 -2.41 9.98 -8.47
CA LEU A 88 -1.23 10.10 -9.34
C LEU A 88 -1.32 11.41 -10.15
N PRO A 89 -0.18 12.05 -10.47
CA PRO A 89 -0.15 13.23 -11.34
C PRO A 89 -0.91 13.00 -12.65
N HIS A 90 -2.04 13.65 -12.80
CA HIS A 90 -2.99 13.47 -13.91
C HIS A 90 -2.42 13.87 -15.28
N ARG A 91 -1.46 14.80 -15.31
CA ARG A 91 -0.81 15.29 -16.54
C ARG A 91 0.24 14.33 -17.09
N LEU A 92 0.75 13.43 -16.24
CA LEU A 92 1.71 12.41 -16.62
C LEU A 92 0.99 11.14 -17.13
N THR A 93 1.71 10.38 -17.94
CA THR A 93 1.26 9.04 -18.36
C THR A 93 1.58 8.01 -17.27
N PRO A 94 0.96 6.81 -17.28
CA PRO A 94 1.36 5.68 -16.43
C PRO A 94 2.87 5.40 -16.52
N ARG A 95 3.43 5.35 -17.73
CA ARG A 95 4.86 5.14 -17.95
C ARG A 95 5.71 6.17 -17.21
N GLN A 96 5.36 7.45 -17.29
CA GLN A 96 6.08 8.53 -16.63
C GLN A 96 5.93 8.45 -15.11
N ASN A 97 4.71 8.24 -14.61
CA ASN A 97 4.46 8.08 -13.18
C ASN A 97 5.29 6.93 -12.59
N LEU A 98 5.17 5.73 -13.16
CA LEU A 98 5.91 4.56 -12.68
C LEU A 98 7.42 4.74 -12.77
N MET A 99 7.93 5.44 -13.81
CA MET A 99 9.35 5.74 -13.92
C MET A 99 9.84 6.66 -12.79
N VAL A 100 9.04 7.67 -12.41
CA VAL A 100 9.38 8.57 -11.29
C VAL A 100 9.47 7.75 -9.99
N PHE A 101 8.47 6.92 -9.69
CA PHE A 101 8.49 6.12 -8.47
C PHE A 101 9.61 5.06 -8.48
N ALA A 102 9.85 4.40 -9.60
CA ALA A 102 10.97 3.46 -9.72
C ALA A 102 12.32 4.12 -9.40
N ARG A 103 12.54 5.34 -9.88
CA ARG A 103 13.74 6.13 -9.56
C ARG A 103 13.81 6.58 -8.11
N LEU A 104 12.69 6.99 -7.52
CA LEU A 104 12.61 7.36 -6.09
C LEU A 104 12.97 6.18 -5.18
N TYR A 105 12.62 4.95 -5.56
CA TYR A 105 13.03 3.72 -4.88
C TYR A 105 14.43 3.23 -5.28
N GLY A 106 15.15 3.93 -6.18
CA GLY A 106 16.50 3.57 -6.59
C GLY A 106 16.59 2.30 -7.44
N LEU A 107 15.53 1.93 -8.17
CA LEU A 107 15.52 0.72 -8.98
C LEU A 107 16.45 0.85 -10.19
N ALA A 108 17.45 0.00 -10.29
CA ALA A 108 18.35 -0.07 -11.44
C ALA A 108 17.64 -0.58 -12.70
N ASP A 109 16.67 -1.49 -12.53
CA ASP A 109 15.87 -2.16 -13.58
C ASP A 109 14.52 -1.47 -13.84
N ALA A 110 14.43 -0.14 -13.60
CA ALA A 110 13.18 0.62 -13.65
C ALA A 110 12.38 0.43 -14.96
N LYS A 111 13.04 0.34 -16.11
CA LYS A 111 12.36 0.14 -17.41
C LYS A 111 11.75 -1.25 -17.52
N GLU A 112 12.51 -2.27 -17.14
CA GLU A 112 12.05 -3.66 -17.15
C GLU A 112 10.90 -3.88 -16.15
N ARG A 113 11.05 -3.35 -14.94
CA ARG A 113 10.00 -3.40 -13.92
C ARG A 113 8.69 -2.75 -14.38
N ASN A 114 8.77 -1.58 -15.03
CA ASN A 114 7.60 -0.91 -15.61
C ASN A 114 6.94 -1.77 -16.69
N ALA A 115 7.72 -2.40 -17.58
CA ALA A 115 7.18 -3.27 -18.61
C ALA A 115 6.51 -4.52 -18.02
N THR A 116 7.10 -5.10 -16.99
CA THR A 116 6.53 -6.23 -16.27
C THR A 116 5.18 -5.88 -15.64
N LEU A 117 5.13 -4.79 -14.86
CA LEU A 117 3.88 -4.33 -14.25
C LEU A 117 2.82 -3.91 -15.28
N ALA A 118 3.24 -3.35 -16.41
CA ALA A 118 2.31 -3.01 -17.48
C ALA A 118 1.60 -4.24 -18.03
N ARG A 119 2.32 -5.35 -18.23
CA ARG A 119 1.74 -6.64 -18.67
C ARG A 119 0.87 -7.27 -17.59
N GLU A 120 1.40 -7.40 -16.37
CA GLU A 120 0.70 -8.05 -15.26
C GLU A 120 -0.64 -7.38 -14.91
N LEU A 121 -0.70 -6.05 -15.05
CA LEU A 121 -1.86 -5.23 -14.69
C LEU A 121 -2.65 -4.74 -15.92
N GLU A 122 -2.37 -5.31 -17.11
CA GLU A 122 -3.06 -5.00 -18.36
C GLU A 122 -3.06 -3.49 -18.68
N LEU A 123 -1.93 -2.83 -18.44
CA LEU A 123 -1.75 -1.40 -18.64
C LEU A 123 -1.10 -1.05 -20.00
N GLU A 124 -0.61 -2.03 -20.74
CA GLU A 124 0.15 -1.80 -21.97
C GLU A 124 -0.52 -0.79 -22.93
N PRO A 125 -1.84 -0.90 -23.25
CA PRO A 125 -2.51 0.04 -24.15
C PRO A 125 -2.72 1.43 -23.54
N LEU A 126 -2.47 1.58 -22.24
CA LEU A 126 -2.71 2.81 -21.48
C LEU A 126 -1.41 3.57 -21.16
N MET A 127 -0.25 2.93 -21.34
CA MET A 127 1.04 3.42 -20.86
C MET A 127 1.43 4.83 -21.35
N ASP A 128 0.89 5.23 -22.49
CA ASP A 128 1.21 6.51 -23.12
C ASP A 128 0.02 7.51 -23.13
N ARG A 129 -1.09 7.14 -22.49
CA ARG A 129 -2.25 8.02 -22.27
C ARG A 129 -2.08 8.78 -20.96
N LYS A 130 -2.56 10.02 -20.87
CA LYS A 130 -2.53 10.79 -19.61
C LYS A 130 -3.41 10.12 -18.54
N VAL A 131 -2.92 9.99 -17.31
CA VAL A 131 -3.67 9.39 -16.19
C VAL A 131 -5.02 10.08 -15.97
N GLY A 132 -5.09 11.40 -16.18
CA GLY A 132 -6.35 12.15 -16.07
C GLY A 132 -7.45 11.69 -17.02
N SER A 133 -7.13 11.07 -18.16
CA SER A 133 -8.09 10.56 -19.15
C SER A 133 -8.52 9.11 -18.94
N LEU A 134 -7.99 8.45 -17.92
CA LEU A 134 -8.28 7.06 -17.63
C LEU A 134 -9.58 6.92 -16.81
N SER A 135 -10.28 5.79 -16.97
CA SER A 135 -11.42 5.43 -16.13
C SER A 135 -10.98 5.18 -14.68
N ALA A 136 -11.94 5.14 -13.73
CA ALA A 136 -11.66 4.85 -12.33
C ALA A 136 -10.93 3.50 -12.17
N GLY A 137 -11.41 2.41 -12.77
CA GLY A 137 -10.75 1.10 -12.72
C GLY A 137 -9.35 1.12 -13.36
N GLN A 138 -9.14 1.83 -14.48
CA GLN A 138 -7.83 1.99 -15.08
C GLN A 138 -6.87 2.75 -14.16
N LYS A 139 -7.32 3.81 -13.50
CA LYS A 139 -6.53 4.55 -12.50
C LYS A 139 -6.16 3.66 -11.33
N THR A 140 -7.07 2.83 -10.84
CA THR A 140 -6.81 1.87 -9.76
C THR A 140 -5.71 0.86 -10.15
N ARG A 141 -5.75 0.33 -11.39
CA ARG A 141 -4.67 -0.55 -11.89
C ARG A 141 -3.31 0.17 -11.93
N VAL A 142 -3.28 1.45 -12.34
CA VAL A 142 -2.04 2.26 -12.32
C VAL A 142 -1.57 2.52 -10.89
N ALA A 143 -2.47 2.81 -9.96
CA ALA A 143 -2.15 3.00 -8.54
C ALA A 143 -1.60 1.70 -7.92
N LEU A 144 -2.16 0.55 -8.28
CA LEU A 144 -1.66 -0.76 -7.87
C LEU A 144 -0.26 -1.03 -8.46
N ALA A 145 -0.02 -0.71 -9.74
CA ALA A 145 1.31 -0.79 -10.33
C ALA A 145 2.34 0.05 -9.57
N LYS A 146 1.97 1.26 -9.18
CA LYS A 146 2.82 2.15 -8.36
C LYS A 146 3.08 1.51 -6.99
N ALA A 147 2.07 0.92 -6.36
CA ALA A 147 2.22 0.28 -5.05
C ALA A 147 3.09 -0.99 -5.09
N LEU A 148 3.23 -1.61 -6.25
CA LEU A 148 4.05 -2.81 -6.47
C LEU A 148 5.44 -2.51 -7.05
N ILE A 149 5.76 -1.25 -7.33
CA ILE A 149 6.94 -0.87 -8.11
C ILE A 149 8.25 -1.35 -7.45
N ASN A 150 8.37 -1.21 -6.15
CA ASN A 150 9.56 -1.59 -5.37
C ASN A 150 9.55 -3.05 -4.88
N ARG A 151 8.67 -3.92 -5.39
CA ARG A 151 8.51 -5.31 -4.93
C ARG A 151 8.40 -5.39 -3.40
N PRO A 152 7.37 -4.76 -2.80
CA PRO A 152 7.30 -4.65 -1.35
C PRO A 152 7.12 -6.02 -0.68
N ASP A 153 7.84 -6.25 0.44
CA ASP A 153 7.60 -7.40 1.33
C ASP A 153 6.31 -7.23 2.16
N LEU A 154 5.85 -5.99 2.34
CA LEU A 154 4.59 -5.63 2.98
C LEU A 154 3.84 -4.60 2.14
N LEU A 155 2.64 -4.96 1.69
CA LEU A 155 1.75 -4.07 0.95
C LEU A 155 0.57 -3.69 1.84
N LEU A 156 0.40 -2.39 2.07
CA LEU A 156 -0.74 -1.83 2.78
C LEU A 156 -1.73 -1.24 1.77
N LEU A 157 -2.99 -1.61 1.89
CA LEU A 157 -4.05 -1.15 1.00
C LEU A 157 -5.20 -0.57 1.83
N ASP A 158 -5.56 0.67 1.54
CA ASP A 158 -6.70 1.32 2.15
C ASP A 158 -7.84 1.36 1.11
N GLU A 159 -8.90 0.62 1.36
CA GLU A 159 -10.07 0.51 0.50
C GLU A 159 -9.75 0.22 -0.99
N PRO A 160 -8.97 -0.81 -1.34
CA PRO A 160 -8.42 -1.01 -2.69
C PRO A 160 -9.49 -1.28 -3.76
N THR A 161 -10.73 -1.55 -3.37
CA THR A 161 -11.87 -1.82 -4.26
C THR A 161 -12.99 -0.78 -4.12
N ALA A 162 -12.78 0.27 -3.33
CA ALA A 162 -13.78 1.32 -3.15
C ALA A 162 -14.10 2.02 -4.48
N SER A 163 -15.37 2.27 -4.70
CA SER A 163 -15.88 2.98 -5.90
C SER A 163 -15.54 2.32 -7.24
N LEU A 164 -15.21 1.02 -7.24
CA LEU A 164 -15.02 0.22 -8.45
C LEU A 164 -16.33 -0.50 -8.83
N ASP A 165 -16.49 -0.72 -10.13
CA ASP A 165 -17.49 -1.66 -10.61
C ASP A 165 -17.15 -3.10 -10.15
N PRO A 166 -18.15 -4.00 -10.05
CA PRO A 166 -17.94 -5.36 -9.52
C PRO A 166 -16.85 -6.14 -10.25
N ASP A 167 -16.77 -6.04 -11.58
CA ASP A 167 -15.80 -6.80 -12.38
C ASP A 167 -14.38 -6.34 -12.11
N THR A 168 -14.15 -5.02 -12.03
CA THR A 168 -12.85 -4.44 -11.68
C THR A 168 -12.47 -4.78 -10.23
N ALA A 169 -13.43 -4.74 -9.30
CA ALA A 169 -13.18 -5.10 -7.90
C ALA A 169 -12.78 -6.57 -7.75
N ASP A 170 -13.45 -7.49 -8.47
CA ASP A 170 -13.10 -8.90 -8.50
C ASP A 170 -11.73 -9.13 -9.13
N TRP A 171 -11.43 -8.44 -10.21
CA TRP A 171 -10.12 -8.51 -10.85
C TRP A 171 -9.00 -8.09 -9.88
N VAL A 172 -9.18 -6.99 -9.13
CA VAL A 172 -8.21 -6.52 -8.12
C VAL A 172 -8.02 -7.58 -7.03
N ARG A 173 -9.11 -8.18 -6.51
CA ARG A 173 -9.04 -9.24 -5.49
C ARG A 173 -8.23 -10.44 -5.98
N HIS A 174 -8.57 -10.98 -7.14
CA HIS A 174 -7.86 -12.12 -7.72
C HIS A 174 -6.39 -11.82 -8.04
N TYR A 175 -6.08 -10.58 -8.44
CA TYR A 175 -4.70 -10.19 -8.65
C TYR A 175 -3.92 -10.20 -7.32
N LEU A 176 -4.47 -9.63 -6.26
CA LEU A 176 -3.83 -9.59 -4.95
C LEU A 176 -3.64 -10.98 -4.33
N GLU A 177 -4.62 -11.88 -4.48
CA GLU A 177 -4.52 -13.28 -4.06
C GLU A 177 -3.36 -14.00 -4.77
N ARG A 178 -3.22 -13.83 -6.07
CA ARG A 178 -2.09 -14.40 -6.83
C ARG A 178 -0.75 -13.79 -6.43
N TYR A 179 -0.73 -12.48 -6.18
CA TYR A 179 0.49 -11.79 -5.74
C TYR A 179 0.97 -12.26 -4.37
N GLN A 180 0.05 -12.55 -3.45
CA GLN A 180 0.35 -13.09 -2.12
C GLN A 180 1.06 -14.46 -2.18
N GLN A 181 0.76 -15.27 -3.19
CA GLN A 181 1.30 -16.63 -3.34
C GLN A 181 2.73 -16.67 -3.94
N GLN A 182 3.27 -15.54 -4.36
CA GLN A 182 4.63 -15.40 -4.91
C GLN A 182 5.66 -15.09 -3.80
#